data_99ae26a877eeb2b4967ecdd4ab77e5dd
#
_entry.id   99ae26a877eeb2b4967ecdd4ab77e5dd
#
_cell.length_a   1.000
_cell.length_b   1.000
_cell.length_c   1.000
_cell.angle_alpha   90.00
_cell.angle_beta   90.00
_cell.angle_gamma   90.00
#
_symmetry.space_group_name_H-M   'P 1'
#
loop_
_entity.id
_entity.type
_entity.pdbx_description
1 polymer ?
#
loop_
_entity_poly.entity_id
_entity_poly.type
_entity_poly.pdbx_seq_one_letter_code
_entity_poly.pdbx_strand_id
1 'polypeptide(L)'
;MNPALRAKLDSLAARLEELNRLLAAEDATRNMDQFRKLSREHSELSGLVELYERFRQAERDAQEAKDLAADASMKGYAEEELKSARAAMEKLEAQLQKQLLPKDPNDERNLFLEVRAGTGGDESALFAGDLFRMYTRYAEREGWQIEIMSESPSELGGYKEVIARINGQGAYSRLKFESGGHRVQRVPETEAQGRIHTSACTVAVLPEADAINDVVLNPAEMRVDTFRASGAGGQHVNKTDSAIRITHLPTGIVVECQDSRSQHKNREKALSVLAARIKDKQTREQQAKTASARKSLIGSGDRSERIRTYNFPQGRVTDHRINLTLYKIERIMDGELDELVEALAAEHQAEQLAQLAEEAV
;
A
#
# COMPACT_ATOMS: atom_id res chain seq x y z
N MET A 1 14.63 -20.25 18.30
CA MET A 1 14.84 -19.36 17.11
C MET A 1 15.50 -20.12 15.99
N ASN A 2 15.03 -19.98 14.73
CA ASN A 2 15.63 -20.58 13.53
C ASN A 2 17.03 -19.99 13.26
N PRO A 3 18.06 -20.80 12.89
CA PRO A 3 19.42 -20.33 12.61
C PRO A 3 19.51 -19.26 11.52
N ALA A 4 18.73 -19.35 10.45
CA ALA A 4 18.70 -18.35 9.38
C ALA A 4 18.14 -17.00 9.87
N LEU A 5 17.10 -17.04 10.70
CA LEU A 5 16.53 -15.86 11.33
C LEU A 5 17.56 -15.17 12.26
N ARG A 6 18.31 -15.97 13.01
CA ARG A 6 19.39 -15.48 13.88
C ARG A 6 20.48 -14.79 13.08
N ALA A 7 20.96 -15.41 12.01
CA ALA A 7 21.99 -14.83 11.13
C ALA A 7 21.54 -13.49 10.53
N LYS A 8 20.26 -13.39 10.13
CA LYS A 8 19.67 -12.13 9.62
C LYS A 8 19.64 -11.05 10.71
N LEU A 9 19.24 -11.39 11.94
CA LEU A 9 19.21 -10.45 13.06
C LEU A 9 20.62 -9.99 13.46
N ASP A 10 21.61 -10.88 13.46
CA ASP A 10 23.01 -10.53 13.70
C ASP A 10 23.55 -9.57 12.64
N SER A 11 23.20 -9.78 11.37
CA SER A 11 23.53 -8.86 10.26
C SER A 11 22.88 -7.48 10.43
N LEU A 12 21.63 -7.42 10.87
CA LEU A 12 20.92 -6.16 11.11
C LEU A 12 21.47 -5.42 12.32
N ALA A 13 21.90 -6.12 13.37
CA ALA A 13 22.57 -5.53 14.52
C ALA A 13 23.92 -4.91 14.12
N ALA A 14 24.73 -5.62 13.31
CA ALA A 14 25.98 -5.08 12.76
C ALA A 14 25.73 -3.85 11.87
N ARG A 15 24.65 -3.87 11.08
CA ARG A 15 24.27 -2.72 10.26
C ARG A 15 23.87 -1.50 11.09
N LEU A 16 23.15 -1.69 12.20
CA LEU A 16 22.81 -0.61 13.12
C LEU A 16 24.06 0.02 13.74
N GLU A 17 25.05 -0.78 14.12
CA GLU A 17 26.33 -0.25 14.61
C GLU A 17 27.07 0.57 13.54
N GLU A 18 27.05 0.13 12.28
CA GLU A 18 27.60 0.89 11.16
C GLU A 18 26.88 2.23 10.98
N LEU A 19 25.54 2.22 11.03
CA LEU A 19 24.72 3.44 10.94
C LEU A 19 25.05 4.41 12.08
N ASN A 20 25.21 3.92 13.30
CA ASN A 20 25.62 4.74 14.43
C ASN A 20 26.97 5.43 14.18
N ARG A 21 27.95 4.72 13.60
CA ARG A 21 29.25 5.30 13.25
C ARG A 21 29.12 6.36 12.15
N LEU A 22 28.32 6.06 11.10
CA LEU A 22 28.11 6.99 9.97
C LEU A 22 27.37 8.25 10.41
N LEU A 23 26.37 8.14 11.27
CA LEU A 23 25.61 9.29 11.79
C LEU A 23 26.40 10.12 12.81
N ALA A 24 27.38 9.52 13.51
CA ALA A 24 28.26 10.20 14.45
C ALA A 24 29.49 10.86 13.78
N ALA A 25 29.73 10.63 12.47
CA ALA A 25 30.83 11.22 11.74
C ALA A 25 30.67 12.74 11.58
N GLU A 26 31.75 13.52 11.72
CA GLU A 26 31.74 14.98 11.65
C GLU A 26 31.20 15.55 10.32
N ASP A 27 31.26 14.77 9.25
CA ASP A 27 30.79 15.14 7.91
C ASP A 27 29.40 14.57 7.57
N ALA A 28 28.75 13.87 8.50
CA ALA A 28 27.44 13.25 8.28
C ALA A 28 26.38 14.26 7.78
N THR A 29 26.44 15.51 8.23
CA THR A 29 25.48 16.57 7.88
C THR A 29 25.81 17.30 6.57
N ARG A 30 26.94 17.03 5.91
CA ARG A 30 27.31 17.68 4.64
C ARG A 30 26.36 17.32 3.51
N ASN A 31 25.79 16.12 3.53
CA ASN A 31 24.78 15.69 2.56
C ASN A 31 23.47 15.38 3.29
N MET A 32 22.58 16.37 3.32
CA MET A 32 21.28 16.28 4.04
C MET A 32 20.38 15.15 3.53
N ASP A 33 20.42 14.81 2.25
CA ASP A 33 19.59 13.73 1.70
C ASP A 33 20.11 12.36 2.15
N GLN A 34 21.44 12.20 2.19
CA GLN A 34 22.06 10.98 2.72
C GLN A 34 21.84 10.87 4.22
N PHE A 35 21.99 11.96 4.97
CA PHE A 35 21.71 11.99 6.41
C PHE A 35 20.27 11.59 6.74
N ARG A 36 19.28 12.10 6.01
CA ARG A 36 17.88 11.73 6.18
C ARG A 36 17.64 10.25 5.91
N LYS A 37 18.25 9.69 4.86
CA LYS A 37 18.15 8.25 4.55
C LYS A 37 18.74 7.40 5.66
N LEU A 38 19.94 7.70 6.14
CA LEU A 38 20.60 6.97 7.20
C LEU A 38 19.84 7.09 8.55
N SER A 39 19.31 8.28 8.86
CA SER A 39 18.51 8.49 10.07
C SER A 39 17.20 7.71 10.04
N ARG A 40 16.57 7.60 8.88
CA ARG A 40 15.36 6.80 8.72
C ARG A 40 15.67 5.31 8.89
N GLU A 41 16.70 4.80 8.22
CA GLU A 41 17.17 3.41 8.34
C GLU A 41 17.52 3.08 9.79
N HIS A 42 18.23 3.98 10.49
CA HIS A 42 18.55 3.84 11.91
C HIS A 42 17.28 3.73 12.78
N SER A 43 16.31 4.61 12.58
CA SER A 43 15.04 4.60 13.34
C SER A 43 14.24 3.31 13.10
N GLU A 44 14.26 2.78 11.88
CA GLU A 44 13.58 1.53 11.53
C GLU A 44 14.24 0.30 12.18
N LEU A 45 15.58 0.27 12.25
CA LEU A 45 16.34 -0.86 12.80
C LEU A 45 16.49 -0.83 14.32
N SER A 46 16.51 0.35 14.94
CA SER A 46 16.79 0.48 16.38
C SER A 46 15.82 -0.32 17.26
N GLY A 47 14.51 -0.24 16.99
CA GLY A 47 13.50 -0.98 17.74
C GLY A 47 13.60 -2.50 17.58
N LEU A 48 13.96 -2.97 16.39
CA LEU A 48 14.15 -4.39 16.10
C LEU A 48 15.39 -4.94 16.84
N VAL A 49 16.51 -4.20 16.78
CA VAL A 49 17.77 -4.62 17.43
C VAL A 49 17.64 -4.59 18.96
N GLU A 50 16.91 -3.60 19.52
CA GLU A 50 16.61 -3.57 20.95
C GLU A 50 15.84 -4.83 21.40
N LEU A 51 14.83 -5.25 20.65
CA LEU A 51 14.09 -6.49 20.93
C LEU A 51 15.00 -7.72 20.81
N TYR A 52 15.91 -7.73 19.84
CA TYR A 52 16.87 -8.81 19.66
C TYR A 52 17.87 -8.90 20.83
N GLU A 53 18.38 -7.78 21.30
CA GLU A 53 19.26 -7.77 22.48
C GLU A 53 18.54 -8.25 23.76
N ARG A 54 17.25 -7.89 23.91
CA ARG A 54 16.43 -8.43 25.00
C ARG A 54 16.23 -9.95 24.87
N PHE A 55 16.05 -10.46 23.65
CA PHE A 55 16.00 -11.90 23.42
C PHE A 55 17.31 -12.58 23.77
N ARG A 56 18.46 -12.02 23.37
CA ARG A 56 19.80 -12.54 23.72
C ARG A 56 20.05 -12.51 25.24
N GLN A 57 19.53 -11.51 25.94
CA GLN A 57 19.61 -11.47 27.41
C GLN A 57 18.77 -12.60 28.01
N ALA A 58 17.53 -12.78 27.61
CA ALA A 58 16.68 -13.88 28.08
C ALA A 58 17.29 -15.27 27.79
N GLU A 59 18.02 -15.42 26.68
CA GLU A 59 18.76 -16.63 26.34
C GLU A 59 19.93 -16.87 27.30
N ARG A 60 20.68 -15.82 27.69
CA ARG A 60 21.73 -15.89 28.71
C ARG A 60 21.16 -16.25 30.07
N ASP A 61 20.07 -15.59 30.48
CA ASP A 61 19.39 -15.85 31.73
C ASP A 61 18.91 -17.31 31.83
N ALA A 62 18.37 -17.85 30.73
CA ALA A 62 17.96 -19.25 30.64
C ALA A 62 19.15 -20.22 30.74
N GLN A 63 20.30 -19.87 30.19
CA GLN A 63 21.51 -20.68 30.33
C GLN A 63 22.08 -20.64 31.74
N GLU A 64 22.17 -19.46 32.36
CA GLU A 64 22.58 -19.28 33.73
C GLU A 64 21.67 -20.04 34.71
N ALA A 65 20.35 -19.97 34.51
CA ALA A 65 19.40 -20.76 35.31
C ALA A 65 19.59 -22.27 35.14
N LYS A 66 19.96 -22.77 33.96
CA LYS A 66 20.30 -24.19 33.77
C LYS A 66 21.56 -24.59 34.51
N ASP A 67 22.57 -23.74 34.51
CA ASP A 67 23.83 -23.99 35.18
C ASP A 67 23.64 -23.98 36.71
N LEU A 68 22.80 -23.06 37.24
CA LEU A 68 22.41 -23.01 38.64
C LEU A 68 21.58 -24.23 39.09
N ALA A 69 20.78 -24.81 38.18
CA ALA A 69 19.99 -26.01 38.49
C ALA A 69 20.84 -27.26 38.74
N ALA A 70 22.14 -27.22 38.44
CA ALA A 70 23.10 -28.29 38.80
C ALA A 70 23.40 -28.34 40.30
N ASP A 71 23.19 -27.24 41.03
CA ASP A 71 23.28 -27.20 42.49
C ASP A 71 21.94 -27.57 43.12
N ALA A 72 21.93 -28.64 43.90
CA ALA A 72 20.75 -29.17 44.55
C ALA A 72 20.06 -28.16 45.52
N SER A 73 20.85 -27.22 46.10
CA SER A 73 20.34 -26.19 47.02
C SER A 73 19.57 -25.07 46.28
N MET A 74 19.86 -24.82 45.02
CA MET A 74 19.30 -23.76 44.20
C MET A 74 18.24 -24.25 43.19
N LYS A 75 18.00 -25.57 43.15
CA LYS A 75 17.19 -26.21 42.09
C LYS A 75 15.78 -25.60 41.94
N GLY A 76 15.08 -25.37 43.06
CA GLY A 76 13.71 -24.81 42.98
C GLY A 76 13.68 -23.39 42.43
N TYR A 77 14.61 -22.54 42.82
CA TYR A 77 14.77 -21.18 42.28
C TYR A 77 15.16 -21.21 40.80
N ALA A 78 16.14 -22.03 40.45
CA ALA A 78 16.60 -22.16 39.07
C ALA A 78 15.53 -22.68 38.10
N GLU A 79 14.65 -23.58 38.52
CA GLU A 79 13.54 -24.07 37.74
C GLU A 79 12.50 -22.96 37.49
N GLU A 80 12.22 -22.09 38.43
CA GLU A 80 11.31 -20.95 38.27
C GLU A 80 11.87 -19.89 37.35
N GLU A 81 13.13 -19.53 37.49
CA GLU A 81 13.87 -18.62 36.61
C GLU A 81 13.94 -19.16 35.17
N LEU A 82 14.24 -20.43 35.01
CA LEU A 82 14.28 -21.06 33.69
C LEU A 82 12.92 -21.03 33.01
N LYS A 83 11.84 -21.23 33.75
CA LYS A 83 10.46 -21.15 33.22
C LYS A 83 10.13 -19.71 32.79
N SER A 84 10.50 -18.73 33.61
CA SER A 84 10.31 -17.31 33.31
C SER A 84 11.09 -16.87 32.07
N ALA A 85 12.38 -17.22 32.00
CA ALA A 85 13.24 -16.90 30.86
C ALA A 85 12.76 -17.54 29.55
N ARG A 86 12.29 -18.79 29.59
CA ARG A 86 11.70 -19.45 28.41
C ARG A 86 10.43 -18.77 27.93
N ALA A 87 9.52 -18.38 28.83
CA ALA A 87 8.31 -17.65 28.48
C ALA A 87 8.63 -16.27 27.87
N ALA A 88 9.66 -15.58 28.41
CA ALA A 88 10.15 -14.32 27.84
C ALA A 88 10.75 -14.52 26.43
N MET A 89 11.56 -15.57 26.25
CA MET A 89 12.12 -15.90 24.92
C MET A 89 11.03 -16.18 23.88
N GLU A 90 10.02 -16.97 24.21
CA GLU A 90 8.91 -17.29 23.31
C GLU A 90 8.14 -16.03 22.88
N LYS A 91 7.84 -15.17 23.86
CA LYS A 91 7.18 -13.88 23.59
C LYS A 91 8.02 -12.96 22.73
N LEU A 92 9.32 -12.84 23.00
CA LEU A 92 10.25 -11.99 22.26
C LEU A 92 10.49 -12.54 20.86
N GLU A 93 10.56 -13.85 20.68
CA GLU A 93 10.69 -14.49 19.37
C GLU A 93 9.48 -14.19 18.47
N ALA A 94 8.26 -14.30 19.01
CA ALA A 94 7.05 -13.93 18.28
C ALA A 94 7.03 -12.43 17.89
N GLN A 95 7.49 -11.55 18.77
CA GLN A 95 7.60 -10.12 18.48
C GLN A 95 8.65 -9.81 17.40
N LEU A 96 9.82 -10.47 17.46
CA LEU A 96 10.88 -10.34 16.45
C LEU A 96 10.40 -10.83 15.08
N GLN A 97 9.75 -11.98 15.03
CA GLN A 97 9.16 -12.49 13.79
C GLN A 97 8.18 -11.49 13.16
N LYS A 98 7.31 -10.90 13.99
CA LYS A 98 6.35 -9.89 13.54
C LYS A 98 7.03 -8.62 13.01
N GLN A 99 8.12 -8.15 13.65
CA GLN A 99 8.83 -6.95 13.21
C GLN A 99 9.74 -7.16 12.00
N LEU A 100 10.16 -8.40 11.74
CA LEU A 100 10.96 -8.77 10.57
C LEU A 100 10.14 -8.89 9.29
N LEU A 101 8.80 -8.89 9.38
CA LEU A 101 7.95 -8.88 8.21
C LEU A 101 8.18 -7.59 7.41
N PRO A 102 8.30 -7.70 6.08
CA PRO A 102 8.45 -6.53 5.24
C PRO A 102 7.21 -5.64 5.40
N LYS A 103 7.43 -4.42 5.89
CA LYS A 103 6.36 -3.42 5.95
C LYS A 103 6.03 -2.99 4.53
N ASP A 104 4.76 -3.02 4.17
CA ASP A 104 4.30 -2.43 2.92
C ASP A 104 4.54 -0.90 2.97
N PRO A 105 5.32 -0.33 2.05
CA PRO A 105 5.59 1.11 2.01
C PRO A 105 4.31 1.96 1.87
N ASN A 106 3.20 1.33 1.50
CA ASN A 106 1.91 1.99 1.37
C ASN A 106 1.09 1.99 2.66
N ASP A 107 1.48 1.22 3.70
CA ASP A 107 0.69 1.05 4.93
C ASP A 107 0.40 2.37 5.66
N GLU A 108 1.29 3.36 5.55
CA GLU A 108 1.13 4.70 6.15
C GLU A 108 0.42 5.70 5.22
N ARG A 109 0.09 5.30 3.97
CA ARG A 109 -0.52 6.20 3.00
C ARG A 109 -2.03 6.33 3.22
N ASN A 110 -2.57 7.45 2.75
CA ASN A 110 -3.99 7.59 2.52
C ASN A 110 -4.43 6.64 1.40
N LEU A 111 -5.73 6.44 1.27
CA LEU A 111 -6.27 5.54 0.25
C LEU A 111 -7.46 6.14 -0.49
N PHE A 112 -7.71 5.59 -1.67
CA PHE A 112 -8.96 5.73 -2.40
C PHE A 112 -9.78 4.44 -2.23
N LEU A 113 -10.98 4.60 -1.67
CA LEU A 113 -12.00 3.57 -1.58
C LEU A 113 -12.96 3.73 -2.75
N GLU A 114 -13.06 2.72 -3.57
CA GLU A 114 -13.98 2.66 -4.69
C GLU A 114 -14.97 1.51 -4.47
N VAL A 115 -16.26 1.82 -4.47
CA VAL A 115 -17.34 0.83 -4.36
C VAL A 115 -18.19 0.92 -5.61
N ARG A 116 -18.35 -0.20 -6.31
CA ARG A 116 -19.17 -0.28 -7.54
C ARG A 116 -20.22 -1.36 -7.42
N ALA A 117 -21.41 -1.04 -7.90
CA ALA A 117 -22.45 -2.04 -8.15
C ALA A 117 -21.96 -3.05 -9.21
N GLY A 118 -22.12 -4.32 -8.90
CA GLY A 118 -21.79 -5.42 -9.80
C GLY A 118 -23.05 -6.11 -10.32
N THR A 119 -23.05 -7.44 -10.28
CA THR A 119 -24.19 -8.24 -10.73
C THR A 119 -25.36 -8.15 -9.73
N GLY A 120 -26.53 -7.69 -10.20
CA GLY A 120 -27.75 -7.65 -9.33
C GLY A 120 -28.68 -6.46 -9.60
N GLY A 121 -28.38 -5.61 -10.61
CA GLY A 121 -29.22 -4.45 -10.95
C GLY A 121 -29.31 -3.44 -9.80
N ASP A 122 -30.50 -2.95 -9.52
CA ASP A 122 -30.76 -1.93 -8.50
C ASP A 122 -30.38 -2.37 -7.09
N GLU A 123 -30.56 -3.65 -6.77
CA GLU A 123 -30.15 -4.21 -5.47
C GLU A 123 -28.64 -4.12 -5.24
N SER A 124 -27.84 -4.31 -6.29
CA SER A 124 -26.39 -4.11 -6.17
C SER A 124 -26.02 -2.64 -5.91
N ALA A 125 -26.77 -1.69 -6.45
CA ALA A 125 -26.54 -0.27 -6.19
C ALA A 125 -26.96 0.11 -4.74
N LEU A 126 -28.05 -0.42 -4.22
CA LEU A 126 -28.44 -0.25 -2.82
C LEU A 126 -27.38 -0.84 -1.89
N PHE A 127 -26.91 -2.04 -2.19
CA PHE A 127 -25.85 -2.68 -1.39
C PHE A 127 -24.51 -1.95 -1.46
N ALA A 128 -24.17 -1.34 -2.61
CA ALA A 128 -23.00 -0.46 -2.71
C ALA A 128 -23.11 0.76 -1.76
N GLY A 129 -24.30 1.33 -1.64
CA GLY A 129 -24.59 2.38 -0.66
C GLY A 129 -24.43 1.91 0.79
N ASP A 130 -24.91 0.71 1.11
CA ASP A 130 -24.76 0.10 2.43
C ASP A 130 -23.30 -0.16 2.78
N LEU A 131 -22.51 -0.71 1.83
CA LEU A 131 -21.07 -0.92 2.01
C LEU A 131 -20.33 0.40 2.20
N PHE A 132 -20.66 1.41 1.39
CA PHE A 132 -20.02 2.72 1.55
C PHE A 132 -20.34 3.33 2.91
N ARG A 133 -21.58 3.23 3.39
CA ARG A 133 -21.97 3.67 4.74
C ARG A 133 -21.21 2.90 5.82
N MET A 134 -21.05 1.57 5.68
CA MET A 134 -20.29 0.74 6.59
C MET A 134 -18.83 1.23 6.72
N TYR A 135 -18.17 1.47 5.59
CA TYR A 135 -16.79 1.99 5.61
C TYR A 135 -16.70 3.43 6.14
N THR A 136 -17.70 4.26 5.88
CA THR A 136 -17.77 5.63 6.43
C THR A 136 -17.84 5.58 7.96
N ARG A 137 -18.71 4.75 8.52
CA ARG A 137 -18.81 4.59 9.97
C ARG A 137 -17.56 3.98 10.60
N TYR A 138 -16.92 3.04 9.90
CA TYR A 138 -15.64 2.50 10.35
C TYR A 138 -14.56 3.59 10.40
N ALA A 139 -14.45 4.40 9.36
CA ALA A 139 -13.50 5.50 9.33
C ALA A 139 -13.78 6.57 10.40
N GLU A 140 -15.05 6.88 10.67
CA GLU A 140 -15.43 7.80 11.75
C GLU A 140 -14.99 7.26 13.13
N ARG A 141 -15.13 5.96 13.38
CA ARG A 141 -14.68 5.30 14.62
C ARG A 141 -13.18 5.35 14.80
N GLU A 142 -12.43 5.17 13.71
CA GLU A 142 -10.97 5.26 13.70
C GLU A 142 -10.45 6.70 13.69
N GLY A 143 -11.34 7.72 13.59
CA GLY A 143 -10.98 9.11 13.54
C GLY A 143 -10.40 9.56 12.20
N TRP A 144 -10.66 8.82 11.12
CA TRP A 144 -10.23 9.17 9.76
C TRP A 144 -11.22 10.12 9.09
N GLN A 145 -10.70 10.91 8.16
CA GLN A 145 -11.52 11.81 7.35
C GLN A 145 -11.86 11.16 6.01
N ILE A 146 -13.13 11.28 5.60
CA ILE A 146 -13.61 10.80 4.30
C ILE A 146 -14.04 11.99 3.45
N GLU A 147 -13.58 12.00 2.21
CA GLU A 147 -13.93 12.97 1.19
C GLU A 147 -14.43 12.25 -0.06
N ILE A 148 -15.68 12.51 -0.47
CA ILE A 148 -16.23 11.95 -1.70
C ILE A 148 -15.62 12.68 -2.89
N MET A 149 -14.90 11.95 -3.74
CA MET A 149 -14.25 12.48 -4.93
C MET A 149 -15.17 12.43 -6.16
N SER A 150 -15.94 11.34 -6.26
CA SER A 150 -16.87 11.13 -7.36
C SER A 150 -17.98 10.19 -6.92
N GLU A 151 -19.19 10.46 -7.36
CA GLU A 151 -20.34 9.61 -7.10
C GLU A 151 -21.25 9.52 -8.32
N SER A 152 -21.82 8.34 -8.55
CA SER A 152 -22.86 8.08 -9.54
C SER A 152 -24.04 7.43 -8.83
N PRO A 153 -25.03 8.22 -8.39
CA PRO A 153 -26.18 7.68 -7.65
C PRO A 153 -27.08 6.83 -8.59
N SER A 154 -27.82 5.89 -7.98
CA SER A 154 -28.84 5.13 -8.67
C SER A 154 -30.23 5.78 -8.45
N GLU A 155 -31.15 5.57 -9.39
CA GLU A 155 -32.51 6.14 -9.33
C GLU A 155 -33.31 5.64 -8.12
N LEU A 156 -33.07 4.41 -7.67
CA LEU A 156 -33.74 3.79 -6.52
C LEU A 156 -32.96 3.93 -5.21
N GLY A 157 -31.93 4.78 -5.19
CA GLY A 157 -31.04 4.95 -4.05
C GLY A 157 -29.75 4.13 -4.17
N GLY A 158 -28.79 4.42 -3.27
CA GLY A 158 -27.45 3.84 -3.33
C GLY A 158 -26.61 4.39 -4.49
N TYR A 159 -25.56 3.65 -4.87
CA TYR A 159 -24.59 4.13 -5.85
C TYR A 159 -24.32 3.07 -6.93
N LYS A 160 -24.31 3.50 -8.19
CA LYS A 160 -23.71 2.71 -9.30
C LYS A 160 -22.18 2.65 -9.09
N GLU A 161 -21.62 3.77 -8.67
CA GLU A 161 -20.21 3.93 -8.33
C GLU A 161 -20.06 5.05 -7.30
N VAL A 162 -19.21 4.84 -6.31
CA VAL A 162 -18.74 5.90 -5.41
C VAL A 162 -17.26 5.75 -5.18
N ILE A 163 -16.53 6.85 -5.29
CA ILE A 163 -15.09 6.94 -5.03
C ILE A 163 -14.88 7.97 -3.94
N ALA A 164 -14.28 7.54 -2.84
CA ALA A 164 -13.94 8.41 -1.73
C ALA A 164 -12.46 8.29 -1.37
N ARG A 165 -11.88 9.40 -0.96
CA ARG A 165 -10.56 9.46 -0.36
C ARG A 165 -10.71 9.31 1.14
N ILE A 166 -9.95 8.39 1.73
CA ILE A 166 -9.84 8.22 3.18
C ILE A 166 -8.46 8.69 3.62
N ASN A 167 -8.47 9.68 4.50
CA ASN A 167 -7.26 10.32 5.03
C ASN A 167 -7.13 9.98 6.51
N GLY A 168 -6.12 9.20 6.86
CA GLY A 168 -5.86 8.78 8.23
C GLY A 168 -4.64 7.89 8.37
N GLN A 169 -4.01 7.97 9.52
CA GLN A 169 -2.82 7.15 9.80
C GLN A 169 -3.19 5.66 9.83
N GLY A 170 -2.49 4.84 9.05
CA GLY A 170 -2.72 3.40 9.00
C GLY A 170 -4.01 2.98 8.27
N ALA A 171 -4.70 3.91 7.60
CA ALA A 171 -5.95 3.60 6.91
C ALA A 171 -5.76 2.52 5.83
N TYR A 172 -4.71 2.63 5.02
CA TYR A 172 -4.43 1.64 3.99
C TYR A 172 -4.07 0.27 4.59
N SER A 173 -3.27 0.22 5.65
CA SER A 173 -2.87 -1.04 6.27
C SER A 173 -4.06 -1.87 6.78
N ARG A 174 -5.12 -1.21 7.24
CA ARG A 174 -6.35 -1.87 7.71
C ARG A 174 -7.30 -2.24 6.58
N LEU A 175 -7.51 -1.36 5.61
CA LEU A 175 -8.51 -1.54 4.57
C LEU A 175 -8.00 -2.25 3.31
N LYS A 176 -6.69 -2.44 3.11
CA LYS A 176 -6.12 -3.09 1.92
C LYS A 176 -6.69 -4.48 1.63
N PHE A 177 -7.14 -5.19 2.67
CA PHE A 177 -7.75 -6.51 2.55
C PHE A 177 -9.22 -6.48 2.12
N GLU A 178 -9.85 -5.30 2.03
CA GLU A 178 -11.25 -5.17 1.63
C GLU A 178 -11.46 -5.20 0.11
N SER A 179 -10.37 -5.20 -0.68
CA SER A 179 -10.47 -5.26 -2.14
C SER A 179 -10.97 -6.62 -2.62
N GLY A 180 -12.01 -6.60 -3.46
CA GLY A 180 -12.58 -7.81 -4.04
C GLY A 180 -14.10 -7.77 -4.23
N GLY A 181 -14.69 -8.93 -4.49
CA GLY A 181 -16.14 -9.10 -4.65
C GLY A 181 -16.86 -9.31 -3.32
N HIS A 182 -17.81 -8.47 -3.00
CA HIS A 182 -18.69 -8.56 -1.83
C HIS A 182 -20.08 -9.01 -2.26
N ARG A 183 -20.54 -10.13 -1.72
CA ARG A 183 -21.81 -10.73 -2.06
C ARG A 183 -22.84 -10.51 -0.96
N VAL A 184 -24.04 -10.07 -1.33
CA VAL A 184 -25.18 -9.94 -0.42
C VAL A 184 -26.25 -10.98 -0.72
N GLN A 185 -26.88 -11.49 0.32
CA GLN A 185 -28.05 -12.36 0.30
C GLN A 185 -29.09 -11.76 1.21
N ARG A 186 -30.14 -11.14 0.63
CA ARG A 186 -31.28 -10.58 1.35
C ARG A 186 -32.50 -10.50 0.44
N VAL A 187 -33.65 -10.22 1.02
CA VAL A 187 -34.84 -9.78 0.26
C VAL A 187 -34.63 -8.30 -0.07
N PRO A 188 -34.49 -7.91 -1.34
CA PRO A 188 -34.34 -6.51 -1.72
C PRO A 188 -35.57 -5.68 -1.32
N GLU A 189 -35.39 -4.40 -1.06
CA GLU A 189 -36.50 -3.46 -0.86
C GLU A 189 -37.39 -3.32 -2.10
N THR A 190 -36.86 -3.66 -3.27
CA THR A 190 -37.53 -3.65 -4.57
C THR A 190 -38.31 -4.94 -4.88
N GLU A 191 -38.21 -5.98 -4.03
CA GLU A 191 -38.82 -7.28 -4.26
C GLU A 191 -40.19 -7.40 -3.56
N ALA A 192 -41.26 -7.45 -4.35
CA ALA A 192 -42.63 -7.52 -3.82
C ALA A 192 -43.07 -8.93 -3.31
N GLN A 193 -42.37 -10.01 -3.73
CA GLN A 193 -42.74 -11.38 -3.41
C GLN A 193 -41.92 -12.01 -2.26
N GLY A 194 -41.06 -11.22 -1.60
CA GLY A 194 -40.26 -11.67 -0.47
C GLY A 194 -39.17 -12.71 -0.80
N ARG A 195 -38.76 -12.82 -2.08
CA ARG A 195 -37.72 -13.77 -2.48
C ARG A 195 -36.32 -13.23 -2.14
N ILE A 196 -35.47 -14.12 -1.63
CA ILE A 196 -34.08 -13.80 -1.37
C ILE A 196 -33.31 -13.68 -2.69
N HIS A 197 -32.71 -12.52 -2.94
CA HIS A 197 -31.83 -12.30 -4.07
C HIS A 197 -30.36 -12.38 -3.64
N THR A 198 -29.52 -12.71 -4.61
CA THR A 198 -28.08 -12.72 -4.45
C THR A 198 -27.48 -11.70 -5.38
N SER A 199 -26.95 -10.61 -4.83
CA SER A 199 -26.30 -9.53 -5.57
C SER A 199 -24.85 -9.39 -5.15
N ALA A 200 -24.06 -8.70 -5.96
CA ALA A 200 -22.65 -8.49 -5.67
C ALA A 200 -22.22 -7.06 -5.98
N CYS A 201 -21.30 -6.57 -5.18
CA CYS A 201 -20.58 -5.32 -5.40
C CYS A 201 -19.08 -5.59 -5.45
N THR A 202 -18.34 -4.71 -6.05
CA THR A 202 -16.88 -4.74 -6.04
C THR A 202 -16.36 -3.58 -5.21
N VAL A 203 -15.37 -3.87 -4.38
CA VAL A 203 -14.64 -2.88 -3.60
C VAL A 203 -13.20 -2.88 -4.06
N ALA A 204 -12.64 -1.69 -4.31
CA ALA A 204 -11.22 -1.51 -4.57
C ALA A 204 -10.64 -0.52 -3.57
N VAL A 205 -9.56 -0.90 -2.93
CA VAL A 205 -8.78 -0.06 -2.03
C VAL A 205 -7.43 0.16 -2.68
N LEU A 206 -7.14 1.40 -3.04
CA LEU A 206 -5.92 1.77 -3.74
C LEU A 206 -5.16 2.79 -2.89
N PRO A 207 -3.83 2.63 -2.71
CA PRO A 207 -3.05 3.63 -1.99
C PRO A 207 -3.01 4.93 -2.77
N GLU A 208 -3.01 6.06 -2.06
CA GLU A 208 -2.80 7.36 -2.69
C GLU A 208 -1.42 7.41 -3.33
N ALA A 209 -1.38 7.62 -4.63
CA ALA A 209 -0.12 7.73 -5.36
C ALA A 209 0.54 9.08 -5.08
N ASP A 210 1.88 9.09 -5.08
CA ASP A 210 2.62 10.34 -4.99
C ASP A 210 2.25 11.27 -6.16
N ALA A 211 2.09 12.55 -5.87
CA ALA A 211 1.82 13.54 -6.91
C ALA A 211 2.96 13.53 -7.95
N ILE A 212 2.61 13.50 -9.23
CA ILE A 212 3.59 13.65 -10.29
C ILE A 212 4.10 15.09 -10.23
N ASN A 213 5.33 15.25 -9.75
CA ASN A 213 6.01 16.54 -9.72
C ASN A 213 6.18 17.10 -11.13
N ASP A 214 6.34 18.41 -11.23
CA ASP A 214 6.62 19.03 -12.52
C ASP A 214 7.92 18.48 -13.10
N VAL A 215 7.90 18.19 -14.41
CA VAL A 215 9.02 17.61 -15.11
C VAL A 215 10.15 18.63 -15.20
N VAL A 216 11.22 18.40 -14.47
CA VAL A 216 12.46 19.16 -14.60
C VAL A 216 13.26 18.57 -15.76
N LEU A 217 13.39 19.34 -16.85
CA LEU A 217 14.18 18.93 -18.01
C LEU A 217 15.66 19.11 -17.74
N ASN A 218 16.42 18.01 -17.72
CA ASN A 218 17.87 18.04 -17.59
C ASN A 218 18.51 18.27 -18.97
N PRO A 219 19.28 19.34 -19.20
CA PRO A 219 19.94 19.61 -20.49
C PRO A 219 20.85 18.47 -20.96
N ALA A 220 21.46 17.71 -20.04
CA ALA A 220 22.35 16.59 -20.39
C ALA A 220 21.57 15.37 -20.99
N GLU A 221 20.28 15.29 -20.77
CA GLU A 221 19.42 14.23 -21.29
C GLU A 221 18.71 14.60 -22.59
N MET A 222 19.06 15.76 -23.15
CA MET A 222 18.44 16.28 -24.37
C MET A 222 19.44 16.46 -25.47
N ARG A 223 19.12 15.99 -26.68
CA ARG A 223 19.83 16.34 -27.89
C ARG A 223 19.02 17.40 -28.63
N VAL A 224 19.66 18.54 -28.89
CA VAL A 224 19.06 19.68 -29.61
C VAL A 224 19.70 19.80 -30.97
N ASP A 225 18.95 19.60 -32.02
CA ASP A 225 19.36 19.73 -33.40
C ASP A 225 18.69 20.96 -34.03
N THR A 226 19.45 21.77 -34.75
CA THR A 226 18.91 22.90 -35.53
C THR A 226 18.82 22.53 -37.00
N PHE A 227 17.79 22.98 -37.66
CA PHE A 227 17.62 22.73 -39.11
C PHE A 227 16.85 23.88 -39.78
N ARG A 228 16.80 23.85 -41.12
CA ARG A 228 16.05 24.85 -41.90
C ARG A 228 14.56 24.53 -41.84
N ALA A 229 13.77 25.56 -41.56
CA ALA A 229 12.32 25.40 -41.58
C ALA A 229 11.85 25.08 -42.99
N SER A 230 10.90 24.16 -43.11
CA SER A 230 10.23 23.83 -44.37
C SER A 230 8.86 24.48 -44.42
N GLY A 231 8.52 25.13 -45.55
CA GLY A 231 7.20 25.74 -45.77
C GLY A 231 7.23 26.95 -46.68
N ALA A 232 6.03 27.51 -46.95
CA ALA A 232 5.87 28.73 -47.75
C ALA A 232 6.52 29.91 -46.97
N GLY A 233 7.63 30.44 -47.46
CA GLY A 233 8.38 31.55 -46.84
C GLY A 233 9.38 32.17 -47.78
N GLY A 234 9.79 33.41 -47.48
CA GLY A 234 10.78 34.15 -48.29
C GLY A 234 12.23 33.69 -47.99
N GLN A 235 13.21 34.45 -48.45
CA GLN A 235 14.63 34.15 -48.39
C GLN A 235 15.14 33.79 -46.99
N HIS A 236 14.56 34.33 -45.92
CA HIS A 236 14.90 34.06 -44.52
C HIS A 236 14.63 32.60 -44.11
N VAL A 237 13.49 32.03 -44.47
CA VAL A 237 13.08 30.67 -44.15
C VAL A 237 14.00 29.63 -44.78
N ASN A 238 14.48 29.92 -46.01
CA ASN A 238 15.31 29.02 -46.80
C ASN A 238 16.82 29.08 -46.48
N LYS A 239 17.27 30.15 -45.79
CA LYS A 239 18.70 30.37 -45.52
C LYS A 239 19.07 30.23 -44.07
N THR A 240 18.13 30.34 -43.12
CA THR A 240 18.43 30.38 -41.67
C THR A 240 17.96 29.09 -40.97
N ASP A 241 18.82 28.48 -40.15
CA ASP A 241 18.50 27.29 -39.35
C ASP A 241 17.70 27.73 -38.11
N SER A 242 16.44 28.16 -38.33
CA SER A 242 15.55 28.65 -37.26
C SER A 242 14.70 27.55 -36.62
N ALA A 243 14.54 26.43 -37.30
CA ALA A 243 13.79 25.29 -36.77
C ALA A 243 14.62 24.48 -35.78
N ILE A 244 13.98 23.97 -34.76
CA ILE A 244 14.59 23.16 -33.69
C ILE A 244 13.91 21.83 -33.57
N ARG A 245 14.73 20.77 -33.42
CA ARG A 245 14.31 19.42 -33.03
C ARG A 245 14.97 19.11 -31.70
N ILE A 246 14.18 18.75 -30.70
CA ILE A 246 14.65 18.31 -29.39
C ILE A 246 14.28 16.85 -29.23
N THR A 247 15.27 16.00 -28.94
CA THR A 247 15.11 14.59 -28.65
C THR A 247 15.45 14.37 -27.17
N HIS A 248 14.50 13.89 -26.38
CA HIS A 248 14.75 13.49 -25.00
C HIS A 248 15.26 12.05 -24.99
N LEU A 249 16.55 11.87 -24.66
CA LEU A 249 17.25 10.58 -24.81
C LEU A 249 16.63 9.45 -23.97
N PRO A 250 16.23 9.64 -22.68
CA PRO A 250 15.68 8.56 -21.88
C PRO A 250 14.30 8.07 -22.35
N THR A 251 13.45 8.96 -22.86
CA THR A 251 12.07 8.60 -23.28
C THR A 251 11.90 8.40 -24.77
N GLY A 252 12.90 8.82 -25.57
CA GLY A 252 12.85 8.79 -27.04
C GLY A 252 11.85 9.78 -27.65
N ILE A 253 11.26 10.69 -26.86
CA ILE A 253 10.30 11.66 -27.35
C ILE A 253 11.01 12.72 -28.17
N VAL A 254 10.51 12.97 -29.37
CA VAL A 254 10.99 13.99 -30.30
C VAL A 254 9.97 15.09 -30.45
N VAL A 255 10.42 16.34 -30.34
CA VAL A 255 9.59 17.54 -30.57
C VAL A 255 10.29 18.43 -31.57
N GLU A 256 9.57 18.84 -32.60
CA GLU A 256 10.03 19.80 -33.60
C GLU A 256 9.22 21.09 -33.50
N CYS A 257 9.86 22.22 -33.60
CA CYS A 257 9.22 23.53 -33.63
C CYS A 257 9.87 24.43 -34.70
N GLN A 258 9.05 24.95 -35.63
CA GLN A 258 9.47 25.82 -36.71
C GLN A 258 8.53 27.01 -36.91
N ASP A 259 7.71 27.32 -35.92
CA ASP A 259 6.61 28.31 -36.05
C ASP A 259 7.10 29.76 -36.07
N SER A 260 8.25 30.03 -35.46
CA SER A 260 8.80 31.37 -35.35
C SER A 260 10.06 31.54 -36.19
N ARG A 261 10.31 32.78 -36.63
CA ARG A 261 11.59 33.17 -37.27
C ARG A 261 12.75 33.16 -36.27
N SER A 262 12.48 33.21 -34.97
CA SER A 262 13.48 33.22 -33.89
C SER A 262 13.74 31.80 -33.40
N GLN A 263 14.98 31.34 -33.53
CA GLN A 263 15.44 30.06 -33.02
C GLN A 263 15.23 29.93 -31.51
N HIS A 264 15.44 31.01 -30.72
CA HIS A 264 15.24 31.02 -29.27
C HIS A 264 13.77 30.77 -28.91
N LYS A 265 12.83 31.43 -29.58
CA LYS A 265 11.37 31.21 -29.36
C LYS A 265 10.95 29.80 -29.73
N ASN A 266 11.49 29.25 -30.82
CA ASN A 266 11.22 27.87 -31.19
C ASN A 266 11.79 26.89 -30.15
N ARG A 267 12.95 27.16 -29.56
CA ARG A 267 13.55 26.35 -28.50
C ARG A 267 12.69 26.37 -27.22
N GLU A 268 12.29 27.54 -26.77
CA GLU A 268 11.43 27.67 -25.60
C GLU A 268 10.11 26.91 -25.77
N LYS A 269 9.46 27.09 -26.94
CA LYS A 269 8.22 26.40 -27.28
C LYS A 269 8.43 24.88 -27.36
N ALA A 270 9.51 24.42 -28.00
CA ALA A 270 9.84 23.01 -28.09
C ALA A 270 10.08 22.38 -26.70
N LEU A 271 10.78 23.07 -25.79
CA LEU A 271 10.98 22.62 -24.42
C LEU A 271 9.65 22.53 -23.64
N SER A 272 8.79 23.53 -23.75
CA SER A 272 7.47 23.52 -23.12
C SER A 272 6.61 22.35 -23.63
N VAL A 273 6.58 22.11 -24.95
CA VAL A 273 5.85 20.98 -25.55
C VAL A 273 6.47 19.65 -25.13
N LEU A 274 7.79 19.55 -25.03
CA LEU A 274 8.49 18.37 -24.57
C LEU A 274 8.12 18.03 -23.11
N ALA A 275 8.18 19.02 -22.22
CA ALA A 275 7.77 18.86 -20.81
C ALA A 275 6.32 18.35 -20.71
N ALA A 276 5.40 18.94 -21.47
CA ALA A 276 4.00 18.51 -21.49
C ALA A 276 3.86 17.07 -21.99
N ARG A 277 4.56 16.66 -23.05
CA ARG A 277 4.51 15.28 -23.58
C ARG A 277 5.12 14.27 -22.62
N ILE A 278 6.19 14.60 -21.91
CA ILE A 278 6.79 13.73 -20.91
C ILE A 278 5.81 13.55 -19.74
N LYS A 279 5.21 14.65 -19.25
CA LYS A 279 4.21 14.62 -18.19
C LYS A 279 2.98 13.77 -18.59
N ASP A 280 2.47 13.93 -19.80
CA ASP A 280 1.37 13.13 -20.33
C ASP A 280 1.73 11.65 -20.40
N LYS A 281 2.93 11.30 -20.88
CA LYS A 281 3.41 9.92 -20.89
C LYS A 281 3.48 9.32 -19.50
N GLN A 282 4.08 10.03 -18.53
CA GLN A 282 4.17 9.58 -17.13
C GLN A 282 2.77 9.39 -16.50
N THR A 283 1.86 10.33 -16.77
CA THR A 283 0.46 10.23 -16.30
C THR A 283 -0.24 9.01 -16.88
N ARG A 284 -0.09 8.74 -18.18
CA ARG A 284 -0.68 7.55 -18.82
C ARG A 284 -0.09 6.25 -18.29
N GLU A 285 1.22 6.19 -18.07
CA GLU A 285 1.89 5.02 -17.51
C GLU A 285 1.41 4.75 -16.07
N GLN A 286 1.24 5.81 -15.27
CA GLN A 286 0.71 5.68 -13.92
C GLN A 286 -0.75 5.23 -13.91
N GLN A 287 -1.58 5.83 -14.78
CA GLN A 287 -2.98 5.42 -14.95
C GLN A 287 -3.10 3.95 -15.41
N ALA A 288 -2.24 3.51 -16.32
CA ALA A 288 -2.21 2.12 -16.77
C ALA A 288 -1.81 1.16 -15.64
N LYS A 289 -0.82 1.52 -14.82
CA LYS A 289 -0.43 0.75 -13.62
C LYS A 289 -1.58 0.66 -12.63
N THR A 290 -2.22 1.78 -12.32
CA THR A 290 -3.38 1.83 -11.40
C THR A 290 -4.56 1.02 -11.94
N ALA A 291 -4.86 1.11 -13.23
CA ALA A 291 -5.92 0.33 -13.87
C ALA A 291 -5.63 -1.18 -13.85
N SER A 292 -4.38 -1.57 -14.09
CA SER A 292 -3.94 -2.97 -13.99
C SER A 292 -4.04 -3.50 -12.56
N ALA A 293 -3.55 -2.74 -11.57
CA ALA A 293 -3.66 -3.08 -10.16
C ALA A 293 -5.13 -3.22 -9.72
N ARG A 294 -5.99 -2.25 -10.11
CA ARG A 294 -7.44 -2.33 -9.86
C ARG A 294 -8.03 -3.61 -10.43
N LYS A 295 -7.73 -3.94 -11.69
CA LYS A 295 -8.27 -5.13 -12.37
C LYS A 295 -7.85 -6.41 -11.65
N SER A 296 -6.62 -6.51 -11.15
CA SER A 296 -6.16 -7.67 -10.39
C SER A 296 -6.83 -7.81 -9.02
N LEU A 297 -7.17 -6.68 -8.37
CA LEU A 297 -7.83 -6.68 -7.06
C LEU A 297 -9.32 -7.02 -7.11
N ILE A 298 -10.02 -6.59 -8.17
CA ILE A 298 -11.49 -6.71 -8.27
C ILE A 298 -11.90 -8.05 -8.94
N GLY A 299 -11.03 -8.64 -9.77
CA GLY A 299 -11.39 -9.79 -10.60
C GLY A 299 -12.42 -9.43 -11.68
N SER A 300 -13.34 -10.35 -11.98
CA SER A 300 -14.41 -10.16 -12.98
C SER A 300 -15.62 -9.38 -12.44
N GLY A 301 -15.75 -9.22 -11.12
CA GLY A 301 -16.95 -8.67 -10.47
C GLY A 301 -18.17 -9.62 -10.48
N ASP A 302 -17.97 -10.87 -10.84
CA ASP A 302 -19.00 -11.89 -10.76
C ASP A 302 -19.24 -12.32 -9.29
N ARG A 303 -20.49 -12.65 -8.94
CA ARG A 303 -20.88 -13.15 -7.62
C ARG A 303 -20.23 -14.47 -7.25
N SER A 304 -19.62 -15.19 -8.16
CA SER A 304 -18.82 -16.40 -7.92
C SER A 304 -17.44 -16.06 -7.34
N GLU A 305 -16.83 -14.96 -7.76
CA GLU A 305 -15.52 -14.46 -7.30
C GLU A 305 -15.67 -13.57 -6.05
N ARG A 306 -16.28 -14.13 -5.01
CA ARG A 306 -16.51 -13.40 -3.77
C ARG A 306 -15.40 -13.60 -2.76
N ILE A 307 -14.98 -12.54 -2.11
CA ILE A 307 -14.14 -12.62 -0.90
C ILE A 307 -15.01 -12.74 0.36
N ARG A 308 -16.17 -12.05 0.38
CA ARG A 308 -17.04 -12.01 1.56
C ARG A 308 -18.52 -12.14 1.19
N THR A 309 -19.29 -12.79 2.05
CA THR A 309 -20.75 -12.92 1.93
C THR A 309 -21.47 -12.35 3.14
N TYR A 310 -22.41 -11.46 2.89
CA TYR A 310 -23.32 -10.85 3.84
C TYR A 310 -24.69 -11.53 3.72
N ASN A 311 -25.04 -12.38 4.70
CA ASN A 311 -26.29 -13.11 4.71
C ASN A 311 -27.22 -12.52 5.78
N PHE A 312 -28.14 -11.65 5.35
CA PHE A 312 -29.06 -10.95 6.25
C PHE A 312 -30.08 -11.90 6.91
N PRO A 313 -30.72 -12.84 6.19
CA PRO A 313 -31.65 -13.79 6.84
C PRO A 313 -31.02 -14.62 7.94
N GLN A 314 -29.74 -14.90 7.87
CA GLN A 314 -29.00 -15.66 8.87
C GLN A 314 -28.21 -14.79 9.86
N GLY A 315 -28.25 -13.46 9.70
CA GLY A 315 -27.54 -12.52 10.56
C GLY A 315 -26.02 -12.67 10.55
N ARG A 316 -25.44 -13.28 9.49
CA ARG A 316 -24.01 -13.63 9.44
C ARG A 316 -23.24 -12.97 8.30
N VAL A 317 -21.96 -12.71 8.56
CA VAL A 317 -20.96 -12.35 7.57
C VAL A 317 -19.89 -13.44 7.53
N THR A 318 -19.55 -13.92 6.34
CA THR A 318 -18.52 -14.95 6.14
C THR A 318 -17.44 -14.42 5.22
N ASP A 319 -16.19 -14.35 5.69
CA ASP A 319 -15.01 -14.13 4.86
C ASP A 319 -14.49 -15.49 4.37
N HIS A 320 -14.48 -15.67 3.06
CA HIS A 320 -14.15 -16.98 2.45
C HIS A 320 -12.66 -17.24 2.34
N ARG A 321 -11.82 -16.21 2.48
CA ARG A 321 -10.36 -16.35 2.41
C ARG A 321 -9.81 -17.08 3.62
N ILE A 322 -10.35 -16.76 4.81
CA ILE A 322 -9.92 -17.29 6.10
C ILE A 322 -11.00 -18.18 6.74
N ASN A 323 -12.11 -18.46 6.04
CA ASN A 323 -13.27 -19.22 6.53
C ASN A 323 -13.85 -18.70 7.85
N LEU A 324 -13.69 -17.39 8.11
CA LEU A 324 -14.23 -16.74 9.31
C LEU A 324 -15.72 -16.43 9.13
N THR A 325 -16.55 -16.84 10.08
CA THR A 325 -18.00 -16.54 10.10
C THR A 325 -18.36 -15.84 11.40
N LEU A 326 -18.95 -14.63 11.29
CA LEU A 326 -19.40 -13.81 12.40
C LEU A 326 -20.91 -13.62 12.34
N TYR A 327 -21.62 -13.89 13.45
CA TYR A 327 -23.08 -13.76 13.57
C TYR A 327 -23.48 -12.40 14.16
N LYS A 328 -22.98 -11.30 13.57
CA LYS A 328 -23.21 -9.92 14.01
C LYS A 328 -23.28 -8.94 12.85
N ILE A 329 -24.04 -9.32 11.80
CA ILE A 329 -24.13 -8.55 10.56
C ILE A 329 -24.51 -7.08 10.79
N GLU A 330 -25.45 -6.80 11.71
CA GLU A 330 -25.91 -5.43 12.00
C GLU A 330 -24.78 -4.55 12.52
N ARG A 331 -23.95 -5.08 13.44
CA ARG A 331 -22.79 -4.35 13.96
C ARG A 331 -21.74 -4.11 12.91
N ILE A 332 -21.48 -5.12 12.07
CA ILE A 332 -20.53 -5.02 10.96
C ILE A 332 -20.99 -3.95 9.98
N MET A 333 -22.29 -3.94 9.60
CA MET A 333 -22.85 -2.90 8.73
C MET A 333 -22.89 -1.51 9.39
N ASP A 334 -22.79 -1.44 10.72
CA ASP A 334 -22.62 -0.20 11.49
C ASP A 334 -21.15 0.17 11.73
N GLY A 335 -20.21 -0.48 11.03
CA GLY A 335 -18.80 -0.14 11.02
C GLY A 335 -17.95 -0.84 12.09
N GLU A 336 -18.38 -1.95 12.70
CA GLU A 336 -17.54 -2.76 13.58
C GLU A 336 -16.76 -3.80 12.76
N LEU A 337 -15.67 -3.36 12.09
CA LEU A 337 -14.87 -4.22 11.23
C LEU A 337 -13.61 -4.78 11.89
N ASP A 338 -13.26 -4.35 13.11
CA ASP A 338 -11.99 -4.66 13.75
C ASP A 338 -11.66 -6.15 13.77
N GLU A 339 -12.61 -6.98 14.19
CA GLU A 339 -12.41 -8.44 14.27
C GLU A 339 -12.13 -9.08 12.90
N LEU A 340 -12.76 -8.57 11.83
CA LEU A 340 -12.49 -9.03 10.46
C LEU A 340 -11.12 -8.56 9.98
N VAL A 341 -10.79 -7.29 10.20
CA VAL A 341 -9.53 -6.67 9.79
C VAL A 341 -8.35 -7.32 10.53
N GLU A 342 -8.48 -7.51 11.84
CA GLU A 342 -7.44 -8.13 12.66
C GLU A 342 -7.19 -9.60 12.27
N ALA A 343 -8.26 -10.36 12.02
CA ALA A 343 -8.13 -11.75 11.58
C ALA A 343 -7.46 -11.87 10.21
N LEU A 344 -7.80 -10.98 9.26
CA LEU A 344 -7.17 -10.94 7.94
C LEU A 344 -5.71 -10.50 8.01
N ALA A 345 -5.42 -9.52 8.86
CA ALA A 345 -4.04 -9.07 9.09
C ALA A 345 -3.19 -10.17 9.73
N ALA A 346 -3.75 -10.93 10.68
CA ALA A 346 -3.06 -12.05 11.32
C ALA A 346 -2.76 -13.18 10.32
N GLU A 347 -3.72 -13.55 9.47
CA GLU A 347 -3.51 -14.56 8.43
C GLU A 347 -2.44 -14.13 7.42
N HIS A 348 -2.51 -12.89 6.95
CA HIS A 348 -1.51 -12.35 6.04
C HIS A 348 -0.10 -12.35 6.66
N GLN A 349 0.01 -12.01 7.96
CA GLN A 349 1.28 -12.09 8.68
C GLN A 349 1.78 -13.55 8.79
N ALA A 350 0.87 -14.51 9.01
CA ALA A 350 1.22 -15.92 9.06
C ALA A 350 1.72 -16.44 7.70
N GLU A 351 1.08 -16.05 6.60
CA GLU A 351 1.53 -16.38 5.24
C GLU A 351 2.91 -15.79 4.94
N GLN A 352 3.15 -14.53 5.29
CA GLN A 352 4.45 -13.88 5.10
C GLN A 352 5.56 -14.58 5.93
N LEU A 353 5.25 -14.97 7.17
CA LEU A 353 6.19 -15.74 8.00
C LEU A 353 6.51 -17.11 7.40
N ALA A 354 5.50 -17.79 6.84
CA ALA A 354 5.71 -19.08 6.16
C ALA A 354 6.63 -18.90 4.94
N GLN A 355 6.40 -17.88 4.11
CA GLN A 355 7.26 -17.58 2.96
C GLN A 355 8.70 -17.27 3.37
N LEU A 356 8.90 -16.45 4.41
CA LEU A 356 10.24 -16.17 4.94
C LEU A 356 10.95 -17.42 5.48
N ALA A 357 10.19 -18.37 6.04
CA ALA A 357 10.74 -19.62 6.50
C ALA A 357 11.15 -20.55 5.35
N GLU A 358 10.43 -20.54 4.22
CA GLU A 358 10.75 -21.28 3.01
C GLU A 358 11.96 -20.71 2.25
N GLU A 359 12.07 -19.37 2.17
CA GLU A 359 13.22 -18.70 1.55
C GLU A 359 14.54 -18.89 2.36
N ALA A 360 14.44 -19.30 3.60
CA ALA A 360 15.58 -19.50 4.51
C ALA A 360 16.11 -20.94 4.49
N VAL A 361 15.54 -21.84 3.70
CA VAL A 361 15.97 -23.23 3.47
C VAL A 361 16.73 -23.34 2.17
#